data_e5537846c37c23c15d0bfebd8e2375ed
#
_entry.id   e5537846c37c23c15d0bfebd8e2375ed
#
_cell.length_a   1.000
_cell.length_b   1.000
_cell.length_c   1.000
_cell.angle_alpha   90.00
_cell.angle_beta   90.00
_cell.angle_gamma   90.00
#
_symmetry.space_group_name_H-M   'P 1'
#
loop_
_entity.id
_entity.type
_entity.pdbx_description
1 polymer ?
#
loop_
_entity_poly.entity_id
_entity_poly.type
_entity_poly.pdbx_seq_one_letter_code
_entity_poly.pdbx_strand_id
1 'polypeptide(L)'
;MALIIFTDGASLGNPGPMGIGVVILRHGKKVKGISEYIGEGTNNIAEYTAVIRGLEYAKHEGENGVHVKSDSQLIVRQLNGQYKVKDAKLKELKLRVDDLRTGMAVRFEHIPREQNQEADALSKEAAEEGKAQKKRIGQQKLV
;
A
#
# COMPACT_ATOMS: atom_id res chain seq x y z
N MET A 1 8.43 -20.54 -5.01
CA MET A 1 9.09 -19.23 -5.10
C MET A 1 8.14 -18.13 -4.68
N ALA A 2 8.64 -17.14 -3.99
CA ALA A 2 7.82 -16.07 -3.45
C ALA A 2 7.45 -15.04 -4.51
N LEU A 3 6.24 -14.45 -4.37
CA LEU A 3 5.93 -13.20 -5.06
C LEU A 3 6.76 -12.09 -4.44
N ILE A 4 7.21 -11.16 -5.26
CA ILE A 4 7.82 -9.92 -4.77
C ILE A 4 6.82 -8.81 -4.99
N ILE A 5 6.49 -8.08 -3.92
CA ILE A 5 5.48 -7.02 -3.94
C ILE A 5 6.11 -5.72 -3.48
N PHE A 6 6.14 -4.74 -4.40
CA PHE A 6 6.55 -3.37 -4.07
C PHE A 6 5.30 -2.57 -3.72
N THR A 7 5.33 -1.86 -2.60
CA THR A 7 4.16 -1.11 -2.12
C THR A 7 4.53 0.33 -1.83
N ASP A 8 3.60 1.24 -2.08
CA ASP A 8 3.72 2.63 -1.69
C ASP A 8 2.34 3.24 -1.46
N GLY A 9 2.27 4.23 -0.60
CA GLY A 9 1.06 4.98 -0.32
C GLY A 9 1.36 6.45 -0.25
N ALA A 10 0.46 7.28 -0.79
CA ALA A 10 0.61 8.72 -0.80
C ALA A 10 -0.68 9.39 -0.36
N SER A 11 -0.53 10.51 0.34
CA SER A 11 -1.65 11.38 0.68
C SER A 11 -1.32 12.80 0.24
N LEU A 12 -2.21 13.41 -0.50
CA LEU A 12 -2.04 14.80 -0.94
C LEU A 12 -2.57 15.72 0.16
N GLY A 13 -1.63 16.23 1.01
CA GLY A 13 -1.98 17.11 2.13
C GLY A 13 -2.28 16.41 3.43
N ASN A 14 -1.73 15.40 3.80
CA ASN A 14 -1.65 14.59 5.02
C ASN A 14 -2.39 15.15 6.28
N PRO A 15 -3.74 15.04 6.43
CA PRO A 15 -4.61 14.19 5.61
C PRO A 15 -5.03 14.82 4.30
N GLY A 16 -5.44 13.97 3.37
CA GLY A 16 -5.91 14.38 2.06
C GLY A 16 -6.25 13.18 1.20
N PRO A 17 -6.50 13.37 -0.10
CA PRO A 17 -6.76 12.27 -1.00
C PRO A 17 -5.60 11.27 -1.01
N MET A 18 -5.93 9.99 -0.77
CA MET A 18 -4.94 8.92 -0.69
C MET A 18 -4.92 8.07 -1.95
N GLY A 19 -3.71 7.72 -2.39
CA GLY A 19 -3.54 6.74 -3.45
C GLY A 19 -2.59 5.65 -3.01
N ILE A 20 -2.76 4.46 -3.55
CA ILE A 20 -1.84 3.36 -3.35
C ILE A 20 -1.25 2.90 -4.67
N GLY A 21 -0.02 2.42 -4.59
CA GLY A 21 0.67 1.80 -5.71
C GLY A 21 1.21 0.45 -5.28
N VAL A 22 0.95 -0.58 -6.08
CA VAL A 22 1.43 -1.93 -5.81
C VAL A 22 1.96 -2.50 -7.12
N VAL A 23 3.17 -3.05 -7.08
CA VAL A 23 3.79 -3.71 -8.23
C VAL A 23 4.15 -5.12 -7.83
N ILE A 24 3.65 -6.11 -8.55
CA ILE A 24 3.81 -7.51 -8.19
C ILE A 24 4.61 -8.23 -9.27
N LEU A 25 5.71 -8.87 -8.83
CA LEU A 25 6.59 -9.64 -9.70
C LEU A 25 6.50 -11.12 -9.36
N ARG A 26 6.49 -11.97 -10.39
CA ARG A 26 6.66 -13.41 -10.27
C ARG A 26 7.82 -13.83 -11.19
N HIS A 27 8.82 -14.51 -10.63
CA HIS A 27 10.02 -14.90 -11.37
C HIS A 27 10.68 -13.71 -12.09
N GLY A 28 10.73 -12.56 -11.42
CA GLY A 28 11.35 -11.35 -11.94
C GLY A 28 10.53 -10.60 -13.00
N LYS A 29 9.32 -11.07 -13.31
CA LYS A 29 8.45 -10.42 -14.30
C LYS A 29 7.23 -9.81 -13.62
N LYS A 30 6.88 -8.60 -14.04
CA LYS A 30 5.68 -7.92 -13.54
C LYS A 30 4.43 -8.66 -14.01
N VAL A 31 3.61 -9.10 -13.05
CA VAL A 31 2.34 -9.78 -13.32
C VAL A 31 1.13 -8.92 -12.99
N LYS A 32 1.31 -7.88 -12.16
CA LYS A 32 0.20 -6.99 -11.78
C LYS A 32 0.74 -5.64 -11.35
N GLY A 33 0.05 -4.58 -11.74
CA GLY A 33 0.23 -3.24 -11.19
C GLY A 33 -1.11 -2.75 -10.66
N ILE A 34 -1.13 -2.12 -9.50
CA ILE A 34 -2.33 -1.55 -8.89
C ILE A 34 -2.08 -0.07 -8.63
N SER A 35 -3.00 0.77 -9.12
CA SER A 35 -3.04 2.19 -8.83
C SER A 35 -4.49 2.48 -8.44
N GLU A 36 -4.72 2.78 -7.16
CA GLU A 36 -6.09 2.88 -6.63
C GLU A 36 -6.22 4.07 -5.70
N TYR A 37 -7.24 4.90 -5.95
CA TYR A 37 -7.67 5.94 -5.01
C TYR A 37 -8.47 5.29 -3.89
N ILE A 38 -8.12 5.59 -2.63
CA ILE A 38 -8.72 4.93 -1.47
C ILE A 38 -9.36 5.90 -0.47
N GLY A 39 -9.76 7.08 -0.93
CA GLY A 39 -10.44 8.06 -0.07
C GLY A 39 -9.48 9.02 0.62
N GLU A 40 -9.94 9.64 1.70
CA GLU A 40 -9.18 10.65 2.44
C GLU A 40 -8.50 10.04 3.67
N GLY A 41 -7.27 10.43 3.91
CA GLY A 41 -6.54 9.98 5.09
C GLY A 41 -5.07 10.40 5.07
N THR A 42 -4.26 9.71 5.86
CA THR A 42 -2.86 10.04 6.04
C THR A 42 -1.95 9.16 5.20
N ASN A 43 -0.69 9.59 5.03
CA ASN A 43 0.32 8.78 4.35
C ASN A 43 0.45 7.39 4.97
N ASN A 44 0.45 7.29 6.29
CA ASN A 44 0.61 6.00 6.96
C ASN A 44 -0.55 5.05 6.71
N ILE A 45 -1.79 5.57 6.66
CA ILE A 45 -2.97 4.77 6.30
C ILE A 45 -2.81 4.25 4.87
N ALA A 46 -2.39 5.10 3.96
CA ALA A 46 -2.18 4.71 2.55
C ALA A 46 -1.10 3.63 2.45
N GLU A 47 0.01 3.77 3.18
CA GLU A 47 1.09 2.79 3.19
C GLU A 47 0.61 1.40 3.65
N TYR A 48 -0.13 1.34 4.76
CA TYR A 48 -0.70 0.08 5.24
C TYR A 48 -1.69 -0.51 4.23
N THR A 49 -2.51 0.33 3.63
CA THR A 49 -3.52 -0.12 2.67
C THR A 49 -2.86 -0.73 1.43
N ALA A 50 -1.74 -0.16 0.97
CA ALA A 50 -0.97 -0.73 -0.14
C ALA A 50 -0.49 -2.15 0.19
N VAL A 51 0.04 -2.36 1.40
CA VAL A 51 0.47 -3.69 1.85
C VAL A 51 -0.73 -4.65 1.86
N ILE A 52 -1.87 -4.20 2.40
CA ILE A 52 -3.08 -5.02 2.46
C ILE A 52 -3.52 -5.46 1.06
N ARG A 53 -3.56 -4.54 0.10
CA ARG A 53 -3.95 -4.87 -1.29
C ARG A 53 -2.99 -5.89 -1.91
N GLY A 54 -1.70 -5.73 -1.68
CA GLY A 54 -0.70 -6.68 -2.16
C GLY A 54 -0.90 -8.08 -1.57
N LEU A 55 -1.13 -8.16 -0.27
CA LEU A 55 -1.36 -9.44 0.41
C LEU A 55 -2.69 -10.07 0.02
N GLU A 56 -3.73 -9.28 -0.20
CA GLU A 56 -5.02 -9.77 -0.72
C GLU A 56 -4.84 -10.42 -2.08
N TYR A 57 -4.08 -9.80 -2.97
CA TYR A 57 -3.77 -10.38 -4.28
C TYR A 57 -3.03 -11.71 -4.13
N ALA A 58 -1.99 -11.75 -3.29
CA ALA A 58 -1.21 -12.97 -3.08
C ALA A 58 -2.08 -14.10 -2.54
N LYS A 59 -2.96 -13.80 -1.60
CA LYS A 59 -3.87 -14.78 -1.02
C LYS A 59 -4.87 -15.31 -2.05
N HIS A 60 -5.43 -14.42 -2.86
CA HIS A 60 -6.35 -14.80 -3.93
C HIS A 60 -5.68 -15.72 -4.96
N GLU A 61 -4.40 -15.48 -5.25
CA GLU A 61 -3.62 -16.29 -6.19
C GLU A 61 -3.10 -17.59 -5.57
N GLY A 62 -3.39 -17.84 -4.30
CA GLY A 62 -2.96 -19.07 -3.63
C GLY A 62 -1.47 -19.14 -3.32
N GLU A 63 -0.81 -17.99 -3.22
CA GLU A 63 0.63 -17.95 -2.94
C GLU A 63 0.93 -18.27 -1.48
N ASN A 64 1.98 -19.04 -1.26
CA ASN A 64 2.42 -19.44 0.08
C ASN A 64 3.58 -18.57 0.60
N GLY A 65 4.29 -17.89 -0.27
CA GLY A 65 5.44 -17.07 0.09
C GLY A 65 5.38 -15.70 -0.58
N VAL A 66 5.60 -14.66 0.20
CA VAL A 66 5.51 -13.27 -0.28
C VAL A 66 6.62 -12.44 0.33
N HIS A 67 7.32 -11.67 -0.50
CA HIS A 67 8.32 -10.72 -0.05
C HIS A 67 7.82 -9.31 -0.35
N VAL A 68 7.41 -8.59 0.69
CA VAL A 68 6.89 -7.21 0.58
C VAL A 68 8.03 -6.24 0.78
N LYS A 69 8.19 -5.32 -0.16
CA LYS A 69 9.22 -4.27 -0.12
C LYS A 69 8.54 -2.90 -0.05
N SER A 70 8.99 -2.07 0.87
CA SER A 70 8.48 -0.72 1.09
C SER A 70 9.61 0.24 1.40
N ASP A 71 9.50 1.49 0.99
CA ASP A 71 10.47 2.51 1.35
C ASP A 71 10.10 3.26 2.63
N SER A 72 9.04 2.86 3.31
CA SER A 72 8.67 3.40 4.62
C SER A 72 9.31 2.58 5.73
N GLN A 73 10.39 3.09 6.31
CA GLN A 73 11.07 2.42 7.42
C GLN A 73 10.12 2.22 8.61
N LEU A 74 9.29 3.22 8.92
CA LEU A 74 8.34 3.14 10.03
C LEU A 74 7.38 1.96 9.86
N ILE A 75 6.76 1.86 8.69
CA ILE A 75 5.77 0.81 8.42
C ILE A 75 6.43 -0.57 8.47
N VAL A 76 7.59 -0.73 7.84
CA VAL A 76 8.30 -2.01 7.83
C VAL A 76 8.66 -2.43 9.26
N ARG A 77 9.16 -1.50 10.10
CA ARG A 77 9.51 -1.82 11.47
C ARG A 77 8.29 -2.16 12.33
N GLN A 78 7.15 -1.49 12.08
CA GLN A 78 5.90 -1.84 12.74
C GLN A 78 5.42 -3.24 12.31
N LEU A 79 5.48 -3.55 11.04
CA LEU A 79 5.05 -4.86 10.51
C LEU A 79 5.96 -6.00 10.99
N ASN A 80 7.25 -5.71 11.21
CA ASN A 80 8.20 -6.68 11.76
C ASN A 80 8.16 -6.76 13.29
N GLY A 81 7.27 -6.01 13.95
CA GLY A 81 7.13 -6.04 15.39
C GLY A 81 8.22 -5.32 16.16
N GLN A 82 9.08 -4.55 15.48
CA GLN A 82 10.17 -3.78 16.09
C GLN A 82 9.69 -2.49 16.74
N TYR A 83 8.62 -1.89 16.21
CA TYR A 83 8.00 -0.68 16.73
C TYR A 83 6.54 -0.96 17.07
N LYS A 84 6.07 -0.41 18.19
CA LYS A 84 4.66 -0.46 18.56
C LYS A 84 3.83 0.44 17.65
N VAL A 85 2.62 -0.01 17.35
CA VAL A 85 1.61 0.80 16.66
C VAL A 85 0.71 1.39 17.74
N LYS A 86 0.73 2.71 17.89
CA LYS A 86 -0.04 3.41 18.94
C LYS A 86 -1.34 3.99 18.42
N ASP A 87 -1.36 4.40 17.16
CA ASP A 87 -2.55 4.98 16.52
C ASP A 87 -3.63 3.91 16.36
N ALA A 88 -4.87 4.22 16.74
CA ALA A 88 -5.99 3.27 16.73
C ALA A 88 -6.30 2.75 15.32
N LYS A 89 -6.28 3.65 14.32
CA LYS A 89 -6.57 3.26 12.94
C LYS A 89 -5.46 2.38 12.38
N LEU A 90 -4.21 2.70 12.65
CA LEU A 90 -3.08 1.88 12.21
C LEU A 90 -3.06 0.52 12.88
N LYS A 91 -3.48 0.43 14.16
CA LYS A 91 -3.63 -0.85 14.85
C LYS A 91 -4.64 -1.75 14.12
N GLU A 92 -5.76 -1.18 13.72
CA GLU A 92 -6.80 -1.89 12.96
C GLU A 92 -6.24 -2.42 11.65
N LEU A 93 -5.49 -1.59 10.92
CA LEU A 93 -4.88 -1.98 9.65
C LEU A 93 -3.79 -3.06 9.84
N LYS A 94 -3.00 -2.94 10.91
CA LYS A 94 -1.99 -3.95 11.23
C LYS A 94 -2.63 -5.30 11.55
N LEU A 95 -3.75 -5.30 12.27
CA LEU A 95 -4.50 -6.54 12.53
C LEU A 95 -4.97 -7.17 11.22
N ARG A 96 -5.39 -6.38 10.26
CA ARG A 96 -5.78 -6.88 8.94
C ARG A 96 -4.59 -7.52 8.22
N VAL A 97 -3.41 -6.90 8.29
CA VAL A 97 -2.17 -7.47 7.73
C VAL A 97 -1.87 -8.81 8.41
N ASP A 98 -1.93 -8.85 9.74
CA ASP A 98 -1.63 -10.07 10.50
C ASP A 98 -2.61 -11.20 10.15
N ASP A 99 -3.88 -10.87 9.96
CA ASP A 99 -4.90 -11.84 9.52
C ASP A 99 -4.59 -12.38 8.12
N LEU A 100 -4.25 -11.51 7.18
CA LEU A 100 -3.92 -11.92 5.82
C LEU A 100 -2.68 -12.81 5.75
N ARG A 101 -1.74 -12.64 6.68
CA ARG A 101 -0.52 -13.44 6.72
C ARG A 101 -0.76 -14.89 7.15
N THR A 102 -1.89 -15.18 7.74
CA THR A 102 -2.19 -16.54 8.22
C THR A 102 -2.14 -17.52 7.03
N GLY A 103 -1.30 -18.53 7.14
CA GLY A 103 -1.11 -19.51 6.09
C GLY A 103 -0.11 -19.12 5.00
N MET A 104 0.53 -17.94 5.14
CA MET A 104 1.57 -17.49 4.20
C MET A 104 2.86 -17.17 4.95
N ALA A 105 4.00 -17.43 4.32
CA ALA A 105 5.29 -16.94 4.80
C ALA A 105 5.50 -15.56 4.18
N VAL A 106 5.42 -14.51 5.00
CA VAL A 106 5.55 -13.12 4.54
C VAL A 106 6.77 -12.48 5.17
N ARG A 107 7.63 -11.90 4.32
CA ARG A 107 8.78 -11.13 4.72
C ARG A 107 8.56 -9.67 4.35
N PHE A 108 8.83 -8.74 5.28
CA PHE A 108 8.78 -7.30 5.03
C PHE A 108 10.20 -6.75 5.02
N GLU A 109 10.56 -6.03 3.98
CA GLU A 109 11.88 -5.45 3.82
C GLU A 109 11.79 -3.96 3.50
N HIS A 110 12.60 -3.16 4.19
CA HIS A 110 12.77 -1.74 3.87
C HIS A 110 13.77 -1.60 2.73
N ILE A 111 13.39 -0.87 1.68
CA ILE A 111 14.25 -0.59 0.54
C ILE A 111 14.41 0.93 0.36
N PRO A 112 15.49 1.38 -0.29
CA PRO A 112 15.65 2.79 -0.61
C PRO A 112 14.56 3.25 -1.59
N ARG A 113 14.23 4.54 -1.52
CA ARG A 113 13.19 5.13 -2.38
C ARG A 113 13.47 4.92 -3.87
N GLU A 114 14.75 4.98 -4.27
CA GLU A 114 15.18 4.79 -5.65
C GLU A 114 14.80 3.42 -6.21
N GLN A 115 14.61 2.44 -5.35
CA GLN A 115 14.21 1.09 -5.73
C GLN A 115 12.70 0.88 -5.72
N ASN A 116 11.93 1.91 -5.38
CA ASN A 116 10.46 1.83 -5.27
C ASN A 116 9.74 2.81 -6.19
N GLN A 117 10.37 3.21 -7.28
CA GLN A 117 9.89 4.28 -8.14
C GLN A 117 8.56 3.98 -8.83
N GLU A 118 8.34 2.76 -9.28
CA GLU A 118 7.11 2.40 -9.97
C GLU A 118 5.91 2.44 -9.01
N ALA A 119 6.03 1.85 -7.85
CA ALA A 119 4.96 1.89 -6.83
C ALA A 119 4.68 3.33 -6.39
N ASP A 120 5.74 4.13 -6.21
CA ASP A 120 5.61 5.55 -5.87
C ASP A 120 4.81 6.31 -6.95
N ALA A 121 5.14 6.12 -8.22
CA ALA A 121 4.44 6.77 -9.32
C ALA A 121 2.95 6.36 -9.36
N LEU A 122 2.66 5.09 -9.17
CA LEU A 122 1.28 4.58 -9.15
C LEU A 122 0.47 5.16 -8.00
N SER A 123 1.08 5.29 -6.81
CA SER A 123 0.39 5.86 -5.64
C SER A 123 0.06 7.33 -5.84
N LYS A 124 0.99 8.10 -6.37
CA LYS A 124 0.79 9.54 -6.64
C LYS A 124 -0.25 9.75 -7.73
N GLU A 125 -0.21 8.97 -8.80
CA GLU A 125 -1.19 9.01 -9.86
C GLU A 125 -2.61 8.78 -9.32
N ALA A 126 -2.77 7.78 -8.47
CA ALA A 126 -4.06 7.45 -7.86
C ALA A 126 -4.56 8.57 -6.95
N ALA A 127 -3.68 9.17 -6.13
CA ALA A 127 -4.02 10.26 -5.24
C ALA A 127 -4.44 11.51 -6.04
N GLU A 128 -3.72 11.83 -7.12
CA GLU A 128 -4.05 12.96 -8.00
C GLU A 128 -5.39 12.74 -8.70
N GLU A 129 -5.66 11.52 -9.17
CA GLU A 129 -6.93 11.18 -9.79
C GLU A 129 -8.09 11.32 -8.80
N GLY A 130 -7.90 10.89 -7.56
CA GLY A 130 -8.89 11.05 -6.49
C GLY A 130 -9.17 12.52 -6.17
N LYS A 131 -8.12 13.34 -6.14
CA LYS A 131 -8.25 14.80 -5.95
C LYS A 131 -9.05 15.41 -7.08
N ALA A 132 -8.79 15.02 -8.32
CA ALA A 132 -9.50 15.53 -9.50
C ALA A 132 -10.98 15.13 -9.47
N GLN A 133 -11.30 13.88 -9.09
CA GLN A 133 -12.68 13.41 -8.94
C GLN A 133 -13.43 14.22 -7.88
N LYS A 134 -12.81 14.46 -6.73
CA LYS A 134 -13.40 15.22 -5.64
C LYS A 134 -13.72 16.65 -6.10
N LYS A 135 -12.84 17.27 -6.85
CA LYS A 135 -13.02 18.60 -7.40
C LYS A 135 -14.18 18.64 -8.39
N ARG A 136 -14.29 17.66 -9.28
CA ARG A 136 -15.39 17.55 -10.26
C ARG A 136 -16.75 17.40 -9.57
N ILE A 137 -16.82 16.54 -8.55
CA ILE A 137 -18.05 16.34 -7.75
C ILE A 137 -18.46 17.64 -7.06
N GLY A 138 -17.50 18.36 -6.47
CA GLY A 138 -17.76 19.65 -5.84
C GLY A 138 -18.34 20.67 -6.83
N GLN A 139 -17.81 20.74 -8.04
CA GLN A 139 -18.31 21.63 -9.08
C GLN A 139 -19.73 21.25 -9.53
N GLN A 140 -20.04 19.97 -9.65
CA GLN A 140 -21.38 19.50 -10.02
C GLN A 140 -22.43 19.88 -8.98
N LYS A 141 -22.06 19.89 -7.70
CA LYS A 141 -22.98 20.27 -6.61
C LYS A 141 -23.33 21.76 -6.59
N LEU A 142 -22.53 22.57 -7.26
CA LEU A 142 -22.72 24.01 -7.31
C LEU A 142 -23.64 24.46 -8.46
N VAL A 143 -24.05 23.57 -9.32
CA VAL A 143 -24.88 23.87 -10.51
C VAL A 143 -26.37 23.70 -10.22
#